data_f31ccacb4161efcb3c9ba5c7a52b2a18
#
_entry.id   f31ccacb4161efcb3c9ba5c7a52b2a18
#
_cell.length_a   1.000
_cell.length_b   1.000
_cell.length_c   1.000
_cell.angle_alpha   90.00
_cell.angle_beta   90.00
_cell.angle_gamma   90.00
#
_symmetry.space_group_name_H-M   'P 1'
#
loop_
_entity.id
_entity.type
_entity.pdbx_description
1 polymer ?
#
loop_
_entity_poly.entity_id
_entity_poly.type
_entity_poly.pdbx_seq_one_letter_code
_entity_poly.pdbx_strand_id
1 'polypeptide(L)' 'MKEDLKKLLFIKAMAALEAYQAAVSARPSSPETKIRHERFCAIWDIIEDAGLDQEYEVWKEG' A
#
# COMPACT_ATOMS: atom_id res chain seq x y z
N MET A 1 -16.89 4.13 6.09
CA MET A 1 -15.78 5.10 5.86
C MET A 1 -16.20 6.08 4.78
N LYS A 2 -15.89 7.36 4.97
CA LYS A 2 -16.21 8.37 3.96
C LYS A 2 -15.37 8.15 2.70
N GLU A 3 -15.96 8.46 1.54
CA GLU A 3 -15.29 8.26 0.25
C GLU A 3 -13.92 8.94 0.16
N ASP A 4 -13.81 10.16 0.69
CA ASP A 4 -12.54 10.90 0.64
C ASP A 4 -11.46 10.21 1.46
N LEU A 5 -11.80 9.68 2.62
CA LEU A 5 -10.85 8.95 3.46
C LEU A 5 -10.46 7.61 2.83
N LYS A 6 -11.43 6.95 2.20
CA LYS A 6 -11.17 5.69 1.50
C LYS A 6 -10.20 5.89 0.34
N LYS A 7 -10.43 6.92 -0.47
CA LYS A 7 -9.54 7.25 -1.59
C LYS A 7 -8.14 7.61 -1.11
N LEU A 8 -8.05 8.38 -0.02
CA LEU A 8 -6.76 8.74 0.54
C LEU A 8 -6.00 7.49 1.01
N LEU A 9 -6.69 6.56 1.65
CA LEU A 9 -6.10 5.30 2.09
C LEU A 9 -5.58 4.50 0.90
N PHE A 10 -6.35 4.42 -0.18
CA PHE A 10 -5.94 3.71 -1.39
C PHE A 10 -4.73 4.36 -2.05
N ILE A 11 -4.70 5.68 -2.11
CA ILE A 11 -3.56 6.42 -2.66
C ILE A 11 -2.30 6.13 -1.85
N LYS A 12 -2.41 6.14 -0.52
CA LYS A 12 -1.27 5.85 0.35
C LYS A 12 -0.78 4.41 0.20
N ALA A 13 -1.70 3.46 0.05
CA ALA A 13 -1.33 2.06 -0.15
C ALA A 13 -0.59 1.88 -1.48
N MET A 14 -1.09 2.49 -2.55
CA MET A 14 -0.43 2.42 -3.85
C MET A 14 0.96 3.07 -3.82
N ALA A 15 1.07 4.24 -3.19
CA ALA A 15 2.37 4.92 -3.07
C ALA A 15 3.36 4.08 -2.26
N ALA A 16 2.90 3.45 -1.18
CA ALA A 16 3.75 2.59 -0.36
C ALA A 16 4.21 1.35 -1.14
N LEU A 17 3.33 0.76 -1.92
CA LEU A 17 3.67 -0.38 -2.75
C LEU A 17 4.70 -0.01 -3.82
N GLU A 18 4.50 1.10 -4.50
CA GLU A 18 5.44 1.58 -5.52
C GLU A 18 6.81 1.87 -4.91
N ALA A 19 6.83 2.49 -3.73
CA ALA A 19 8.09 2.77 -3.03
C ALA A 19 8.82 1.47 -2.65
N TYR A 20 8.06 0.47 -2.20
CA TYR A 20 8.64 -0.83 -1.87
C TYR A 20 9.20 -1.50 -3.12
N GLN A 21 8.45 -1.54 -4.21
CA GLN A 21 8.89 -2.15 -5.45
C GLN A 21 10.15 -1.48 -6.01
N ALA A 22 10.22 -0.16 -5.94
CA ALA A 22 11.41 0.58 -6.36
C ALA A 22 12.62 0.22 -5.49
N ALA A 23 12.42 0.08 -4.19
CA ALA A 23 13.51 -0.31 -3.28
C ALA A 23 13.99 -1.72 -3.55
N VAL A 24 13.07 -2.66 -3.82
CA VAL A 24 13.43 -4.04 -4.16
C VAL A 24 14.26 -4.09 -5.44
N SER A 25 13.88 -3.30 -6.45
CA SER A 25 14.63 -3.26 -7.70
C SER A 25 16.03 -2.68 -7.53
N ALA A 26 16.18 -1.68 -6.65
CA ALA A 26 17.46 -1.01 -6.46
C ALA A 26 18.36 -1.76 -5.46
N ARG A 27 17.81 -2.14 -4.30
CA ARG A 27 18.58 -2.76 -3.22
C ARG A 27 17.69 -3.71 -2.41
N PRO A 28 17.48 -4.95 -2.86
CA PRO A 28 16.53 -5.87 -2.22
C PRO A 28 16.88 -6.23 -0.78
N SER A 29 18.16 -6.15 -0.40
CA SER A 29 18.60 -6.53 0.94
C SER A 29 18.86 -5.35 1.86
N SER A 30 18.48 -4.13 1.48
CA SER A 30 18.77 -2.95 2.30
C SER A 30 17.77 -2.82 3.45
N PRO A 31 18.19 -2.19 4.58
CA PRO A 31 17.26 -1.89 5.68
C PRO A 31 16.09 -1.01 5.24
N GLU A 32 16.31 -0.12 4.28
CA GLU A 32 15.25 0.75 3.75
C GLU A 32 14.16 -0.06 3.06
N THR A 33 14.53 -1.09 2.30
CA THR A 33 13.58 -1.98 1.64
C THR A 33 12.68 -2.67 2.67
N LYS A 34 13.26 -3.14 3.76
CA LYS A 34 12.52 -3.77 4.85
C LYS A 34 11.52 -2.78 5.48
N ILE A 35 11.96 -1.56 5.74
CA ILE A 35 11.11 -0.53 6.34
C ILE A 35 9.93 -0.22 5.41
N ARG A 36 10.18 -0.10 4.12
CA ARG A 36 9.12 0.18 3.13
C ARG A 36 8.13 -0.97 3.02
N HIS A 37 8.62 -2.21 3.12
CA HIS A 37 7.75 -3.38 3.14
C HIS A 37 6.83 -3.37 4.36
N GLU A 38 7.38 -3.11 5.54
CA GLU A 38 6.60 -3.05 6.77
C GLU A 38 5.54 -1.94 6.71
N ARG A 39 5.89 -0.80 6.13
CA ARG A 39 4.94 0.32 5.97
C ARG A 39 3.78 -0.07 5.07
N PHE A 40 4.07 -0.71 3.94
CA PHE A 40 3.02 -1.19 3.05
C PHE A 40 2.12 -2.21 3.74
N CYS A 41 2.70 -3.17 4.46
CA CYS A 41 1.94 -4.18 5.18
C CYS A 41 1.02 -3.55 6.23
N ALA A 42 1.48 -2.53 6.95
CA ALA A 42 0.65 -1.84 7.94
C ALA A 42 -0.56 -1.18 7.30
N ILE A 43 -0.38 -0.52 6.16
CA ILE A 43 -1.47 0.10 5.42
C ILE A 43 -2.42 -0.97 4.87
N TRP A 44 -1.88 -2.05 4.34
CA TRP A 44 -2.66 -3.14 3.80
C TRP A 44 -3.53 -3.81 4.87
N ASP A 45 -2.99 -3.97 6.09
CA ASP A 45 -3.76 -4.52 7.19
C ASP A 45 -5.00 -3.67 7.48
N ILE A 46 -4.88 -2.35 7.40
CA ILE A 46 -6.02 -1.46 7.60
C ILE A 46 -7.07 -1.69 6.51
N ILE A 47 -6.63 -1.82 5.27
CA ILE A 47 -7.53 -2.07 4.14
C ILE A 47 -8.26 -3.40 4.31
N GLU A 48 -7.56 -4.46 4.68
CA GLU A 48 -8.17 -5.77 4.91
C GLU A 48 -9.15 -5.75 6.08
N ASP A 49 -8.76 -5.13 7.19
CA ASP A 49 -9.62 -5.06 8.37
C ASP A 49 -10.89 -4.28 8.10
N ALA A 50 -10.82 -3.28 7.23
CA ALA A 50 -11.98 -2.49 6.83
C ALA A 50 -12.83 -3.19 5.75
N GLY A 51 -12.39 -4.33 5.22
CA GLY A 51 -13.09 -5.04 4.16
C GLY A 51 -13.02 -4.35 2.81
N LEU A 52 -11.98 -3.56 2.59
CA LEU A 52 -11.83 -2.74 1.37
C LEU A 52 -10.84 -3.32 0.35
N ASP A 53 -10.34 -4.52 0.59
CA ASP A 53 -9.32 -5.13 -0.26
C ASP A 53 -9.79 -5.29 -1.71
N GLN A 54 -11.02 -5.76 -1.93
CA GLN A 54 -11.57 -5.90 -3.27
C GLN A 54 -11.83 -4.55 -3.92
N GLU A 55 -12.34 -3.58 -3.17
CA GLU A 55 -12.53 -2.23 -3.71
C GLU A 55 -11.21 -1.60 -4.12
N TYR A 56 -10.16 -1.84 -3.35
CA TYR A 56 -8.83 -1.35 -3.70
C TYR A 56 -8.37 -1.90 -5.04
N GLU A 57 -8.55 -3.21 -5.27
CA GLU A 57 -8.15 -3.83 -6.52
C GLU A 57 -8.91 -3.23 -7.71
N VAL A 58 -10.22 -3.01 -7.57
CA VAL A 58 -11.02 -2.39 -8.62
C VAL A 58 -10.57 -0.94 -8.86
N TRP A 59 -10.34 -0.19 -7.80
CA TRP A 59 -9.88 1.20 -7.90
C TRP A 59 -8.52 1.30 -8.61
N LYS A 60 -7.63 0.39 -8.27
CA LYS A 60 -6.28 0.37 -8.83
C LYS A 60 -6.30 0.09 -10.33
N GLU A 61 -7.19 -0.78 -10.78
CA GLU A 61 -7.33 -1.11 -12.20
C GLU A 61 -8.04 -0.02 -13.00
N GLY A 62 -8.91 0.72 -12.37
CA GLY A 62 -9.67 1.78 -12.99
C GLY A 62 -8.95 3.10 -13.01
#